data_8e8a9881944b6a45e6f15849b5044d2f
#
_entry.id   8e8a9881944b6a45e6f15849b5044d2f
#
_cell.length_a   1.000
_cell.length_b   1.000
_cell.length_c   1.000
_cell.angle_alpha   90.00
_cell.angle_beta   90.00
_cell.angle_gamma   90.00
#
_symmetry.space_group_name_H-M   'P 1'
#
loop_
_entity.id
_entity.type
_entity.pdbx_description
1 polymer ?
#
loop_
_entity_poly.entity_id
_entity_poly.type
_entity_poly.pdbx_seq_one_letter_code
_entity_poly.pdbx_strand_id
1 'polypeptide(L)'
;RASGFRNRIEECGYELSILGNSEKRSEHWSFDLPLLSRWLLSLPKPTALLACDDLFASQITETCKICNIAVPGEIAVLGVDNDELLCSISDPPLSSIVLDVENGGYRAAEVLQQLMERSAQTSQIFNIVIQPIRIEQRQSTEKFVVKDKYILEVIEYIKAHFEDNLNINDLLGMVPLSRRLLEIKFK
;
A
#
# COMPACT_ATOMS: atom_id res chain seq x y z
N ARG A 1 -7.71 7.98 11.34
CA ARG A 1 -7.17 7.71 9.98
C ARG A 1 -8.27 7.83 8.92
N ALA A 2 -9.33 7.03 8.98
CA ALA A 2 -10.39 6.98 7.94
C ALA A 2 -11.06 8.33 7.66
N SER A 3 -11.41 9.11 8.68
CA SER A 3 -12.07 10.42 8.51
C SER A 3 -11.16 11.42 7.78
N GLY A 4 -9.88 11.50 8.18
CA GLY A 4 -8.93 12.42 7.53
C GLY A 4 -8.68 12.05 6.07
N PHE A 5 -8.57 10.75 5.76
CA PHE A 5 -8.43 10.25 4.40
C PHE A 5 -9.67 10.60 3.56
N ARG A 6 -10.87 10.33 4.09
CA ARG A 6 -12.14 10.68 3.42
C ARG A 6 -12.18 12.17 3.08
N ASN A 7 -12.00 13.04 4.07
CA ASN A 7 -12.07 14.47 3.85
C ASN A 7 -11.12 14.93 2.74
N ARG A 8 -9.88 14.38 2.74
CA ARG A 8 -8.89 14.76 1.74
C ARG A 8 -9.24 14.27 0.33
N ILE A 9 -9.77 13.06 0.18
CA ILE A 9 -10.20 12.50 -1.11
C ILE A 9 -11.38 13.32 -1.67
N GLU A 10 -12.36 13.65 -0.82
CA GLU A 10 -13.51 14.47 -1.19
C GLU A 10 -13.10 15.90 -1.59
N GLU A 11 -12.18 16.55 -0.85
CA GLU A 11 -11.60 17.84 -1.21
C GLU A 11 -10.91 17.83 -2.59
N CYS A 12 -10.29 16.71 -2.95
CA CYS A 12 -9.64 16.54 -4.26
C CYS A 12 -10.61 16.17 -5.39
N GLY A 13 -11.90 15.98 -5.08
CA GLY A 13 -12.93 15.63 -6.07
C GLY A 13 -12.89 14.20 -6.56
N TYR A 14 -12.22 13.29 -5.83
CA TYR A 14 -12.18 11.86 -6.16
C TYR A 14 -13.32 11.09 -5.49
N GLU A 15 -13.77 10.03 -6.16
CA GLU A 15 -14.71 9.07 -5.57
C GLU A 15 -14.02 8.19 -4.53
N LEU A 16 -14.70 7.95 -3.41
CA LEU A 16 -14.23 7.11 -2.32
C LEU A 16 -15.15 5.91 -2.12
N SER A 17 -14.58 4.72 -2.25
CA SER A 17 -15.21 3.46 -1.85
C SER A 17 -14.59 2.96 -0.55
N ILE A 18 -15.41 2.59 0.42
CA ILE A 18 -14.95 2.09 1.73
C ILE A 18 -15.49 0.68 1.93
N LEU A 19 -14.57 -0.26 2.17
CA LEU A 19 -14.97 -1.57 2.67
C LEU A 19 -15.38 -1.41 4.14
N GLY A 20 -16.70 -1.26 4.38
CA GLY A 20 -17.25 -1.18 5.73
C GLY A 20 -17.35 -2.57 6.34
N ASN A 21 -16.93 -2.71 7.60
CA ASN A 21 -17.40 -3.83 8.40
C ASN A 21 -18.92 -3.71 8.53
N SER A 22 -19.68 -4.63 7.95
CA SER A 22 -21.08 -4.83 8.33
C SER A 22 -21.13 -4.97 9.86
N GLU A 23 -22.16 -4.43 10.50
CA GLU A 23 -22.37 -4.23 11.94
C GLU A 23 -22.17 -5.45 12.87
N LYS A 24 -21.73 -6.59 12.35
CA LYS A 24 -21.30 -7.74 13.12
C LYS A 24 -19.77 -7.71 13.27
N ARG A 25 -19.29 -7.00 14.30
CA ARG A 25 -18.02 -7.33 14.93
C ARG A 25 -18.13 -8.78 15.41
N SER A 26 -17.70 -9.73 14.57
CA SER A 26 -17.36 -11.04 15.09
C SER A 26 -16.17 -10.82 16.04
N GLU A 27 -16.27 -11.32 17.27
CA GLU A 27 -15.21 -11.25 18.30
C GLU A 27 -13.91 -11.93 17.84
N HIS A 28 -13.92 -12.55 16.68
CA HIS A 28 -12.76 -13.08 16.00
C HIS A 28 -12.43 -12.19 14.79
N TRP A 29 -11.23 -11.70 14.76
CA TRP A 29 -10.59 -11.06 13.61
C TRP A 29 -10.42 -12.05 12.43
N SER A 30 -11.46 -12.80 12.12
CA SER A 30 -11.46 -13.66 10.96
C SER A 30 -11.76 -12.80 9.73
N PHE A 31 -10.77 -12.70 8.91
CA PHE A 31 -10.81 -12.03 7.64
C PHE A 31 -11.84 -12.71 6.72
N ASP A 32 -12.85 -11.98 6.28
CA ASP A 32 -13.85 -12.48 5.33
C ASP A 32 -13.28 -12.38 3.90
N LEU A 33 -12.48 -13.39 3.51
CA LEU A 33 -11.88 -13.48 2.20
C LEU A 33 -12.90 -13.39 1.05
N PRO A 34 -14.06 -14.07 1.08
CA PRO A 34 -15.12 -13.91 0.09
C PRO A 34 -15.64 -12.47 -0.04
N LEU A 35 -15.81 -11.76 1.07
CA LEU A 35 -16.26 -10.37 1.07
C LEU A 35 -15.22 -9.46 0.43
N LEU A 36 -13.95 -9.59 0.84
CA LEU A 36 -12.85 -8.80 0.29
C LEU A 36 -12.67 -9.07 -1.21
N SER A 37 -12.64 -10.32 -1.62
CA SER A 37 -12.49 -10.70 -3.04
C SER A 37 -13.58 -10.07 -3.90
N ARG A 38 -14.85 -10.16 -3.46
CA ARG A 38 -15.98 -9.57 -4.16
C ARG A 38 -15.85 -8.05 -4.29
N TRP A 39 -15.43 -7.39 -3.21
CA TRP A 39 -15.24 -5.95 -3.20
C TRP A 39 -14.10 -5.52 -4.14
N LEU A 40 -12.93 -6.18 -4.06
CA LEU A 40 -11.78 -5.87 -4.93
C LEU A 40 -12.10 -6.07 -6.42
N LEU A 41 -12.88 -7.11 -6.75
CA LEU A 41 -13.34 -7.35 -8.13
C LEU A 41 -14.34 -6.30 -8.61
N SER A 42 -15.11 -5.69 -7.71
CA SER A 42 -16.10 -4.66 -8.04
C SER A 42 -15.52 -3.26 -8.24
N LEU A 43 -14.28 -3.03 -7.79
CA LEU A 43 -13.65 -1.71 -7.90
C LEU A 43 -13.32 -1.38 -9.36
N PRO A 44 -13.50 -0.11 -9.79
CA PRO A 44 -13.01 0.34 -11.09
C PRO A 44 -11.48 0.22 -11.15
N LYS A 45 -10.92 0.01 -12.34
CA LYS A 45 -9.48 -0.09 -12.55
C LYS A 45 -8.99 1.08 -13.42
N PRO A 46 -7.88 1.72 -13.15
CA PRO A 46 -7.00 1.52 -11.97
C PRO A 46 -7.54 2.18 -10.71
N THR A 47 -7.29 1.60 -9.54
CA THR A 47 -7.68 2.14 -8.23
C THR A 47 -6.48 2.20 -7.29
N ALA A 48 -6.40 3.25 -6.46
CA ALA A 48 -5.47 3.32 -5.33
C ALA A 48 -6.20 2.98 -4.03
N LEU A 49 -5.59 2.15 -3.18
CA LEU A 49 -6.18 1.62 -1.97
C LEU A 49 -5.29 1.94 -0.76
N LEU A 50 -5.89 2.54 0.28
CA LEU A 50 -5.25 2.72 1.58
C LEU A 50 -5.80 1.69 2.56
N ALA A 51 -4.94 0.84 3.10
CA ALA A 51 -5.26 -0.07 4.19
C ALA A 51 -5.15 0.64 5.55
N CYS A 52 -5.82 0.12 6.57
CA CYS A 52 -5.75 0.69 7.93
C CYS A 52 -4.41 0.41 8.61
N ASP A 53 -3.75 -0.70 8.27
CA ASP A 53 -2.43 -1.14 8.74
C ASP A 53 -1.76 -2.05 7.68
N ASP A 54 -0.51 -2.45 7.92
CA ASP A 54 0.26 -3.28 7.00
C ASP A 54 -0.23 -4.74 6.98
N LEU A 55 -0.77 -5.26 8.07
CA LEU A 55 -1.33 -6.60 8.11
C LEU A 55 -2.53 -6.70 7.15
N PHE A 56 -3.41 -5.70 7.20
CA PHE A 56 -4.55 -5.65 6.30
C PHE A 56 -4.12 -5.39 4.84
N ALA A 57 -3.08 -4.57 4.62
CA ALA A 57 -2.49 -4.35 3.30
C ALA A 57 -1.94 -5.65 2.70
N SER A 58 -1.23 -6.47 3.50
CA SER A 58 -0.75 -7.79 3.08
C SER A 58 -1.89 -8.73 2.69
N GLN A 59 -2.96 -8.76 3.47
CA GLN A 59 -4.15 -9.56 3.14
C GLN A 59 -4.83 -9.10 1.84
N ILE A 60 -4.83 -7.80 1.56
CA ILE A 60 -5.34 -7.23 0.30
C ILE A 60 -4.47 -7.71 -0.88
N THR A 61 -3.14 -7.63 -0.78
CA THR A 61 -2.24 -8.05 -1.87
C THR A 61 -2.38 -9.55 -2.14
N GLU A 62 -2.44 -10.39 -1.11
CA GLU A 62 -2.68 -11.83 -1.25
C GLU A 62 -4.05 -12.12 -1.91
N THR A 63 -5.09 -11.36 -1.52
CA THR A 63 -6.41 -11.52 -2.15
C THR A 63 -6.39 -11.07 -3.62
N CYS A 64 -5.68 -10.00 -3.95
CA CYS A 64 -5.47 -9.56 -5.33
C CYS A 64 -4.81 -10.67 -6.15
N LYS A 65 -3.78 -11.33 -5.61
CA LYS A 65 -3.09 -12.45 -6.25
C LYS A 65 -4.05 -13.63 -6.51
N ILE A 66 -4.85 -14.02 -5.53
CA ILE A 66 -5.86 -15.08 -5.67
C ILE A 66 -6.90 -14.71 -6.76
N CYS A 67 -7.27 -13.44 -6.85
CA CYS A 67 -8.24 -12.93 -7.83
C CYS A 67 -7.61 -12.58 -9.19
N ASN A 68 -6.32 -12.82 -9.42
CA ASN A 68 -5.56 -12.42 -10.60
C ASN A 68 -5.66 -10.90 -10.90
N ILE A 69 -5.64 -10.07 -9.86
CA ILE A 69 -5.61 -8.60 -9.96
C ILE A 69 -4.16 -8.14 -9.83
N ALA A 70 -3.67 -7.41 -10.83
CA ALA A 70 -2.28 -6.93 -10.84
C ALA A 70 -2.05 -5.81 -9.81
N VAL A 71 -1.08 -6.00 -8.90
CA VAL A 71 -0.61 -4.97 -7.97
C VAL A 71 0.81 -4.58 -8.40
N PRO A 72 1.08 -3.31 -8.68
CA PRO A 72 0.22 -2.12 -8.62
C PRO A 72 -0.53 -1.80 -9.92
N GLY A 73 -0.45 -2.64 -10.93
CA GLY A 73 -0.98 -2.35 -12.28
C GLY A 73 -2.45 -1.94 -12.29
N GLU A 74 -3.31 -2.72 -11.66
CA GLU A 74 -4.76 -2.48 -11.56
C GLU A 74 -5.14 -1.86 -10.21
N ILE A 75 -4.54 -2.33 -9.10
CA ILE A 75 -4.76 -1.81 -7.76
C ILE A 75 -3.42 -1.49 -7.12
N ALA A 76 -3.17 -0.23 -6.80
CA ALA A 76 -2.03 0.18 -5.98
C ALA A 76 -2.42 0.10 -4.50
N VAL A 77 -1.58 -0.50 -3.65
CA VAL A 77 -1.88 -0.72 -2.22
C VAL A 77 -0.86 0.02 -1.35
N LEU A 78 -1.36 0.85 -0.43
CA LEU A 78 -0.57 1.56 0.56
C LEU A 78 -0.99 1.10 1.97
N GLY A 79 -0.02 0.63 2.76
CA GLY A 79 -0.20 0.29 4.16
C GLY A 79 0.09 1.43 5.11
N VAL A 80 0.05 1.15 6.41
CA VAL A 80 0.39 2.08 7.50
C VAL A 80 1.07 1.29 8.60
N ASP A 81 2.02 1.90 9.27
CA ASP A 81 2.85 1.51 10.40
C ASP A 81 4.27 1.10 10.01
N ASN A 82 4.53 0.71 8.77
CA ASN A 82 5.79 0.26 8.21
C ASN A 82 6.44 -0.89 9.02
N ASP A 83 5.68 -1.96 9.23
CA ASP A 83 6.24 -3.22 9.71
C ASP A 83 7.20 -3.77 8.64
N GLU A 84 8.50 -3.64 8.90
CA GLU A 84 9.54 -3.98 7.90
C GLU A 84 9.48 -5.44 7.49
N LEU A 85 9.17 -6.35 8.40
CA LEU A 85 9.07 -7.76 8.10
C LEU A 85 7.88 -8.02 7.18
N LEU A 86 6.68 -7.59 7.58
CA LEU A 86 5.47 -7.72 6.80
C LEU A 86 5.58 -7.08 5.41
N CYS A 87 6.09 -5.86 5.36
CA CYS A 87 6.26 -5.12 4.12
C CYS A 87 7.23 -5.81 3.15
N SER A 88 8.29 -6.44 3.68
CA SER A 88 9.32 -7.08 2.86
C SER A 88 8.92 -8.47 2.35
N ILE A 89 8.17 -9.25 3.15
CA ILE A 89 7.73 -10.61 2.75
C ILE A 89 6.47 -10.62 1.90
N SER A 90 5.74 -9.49 1.83
CA SER A 90 4.57 -9.36 0.97
C SER A 90 4.95 -9.40 -0.51
N ASP A 91 4.06 -9.93 -1.33
CA ASP A 91 4.25 -10.04 -2.78
C ASP A 91 3.11 -9.29 -3.52
N PRO A 92 3.40 -8.13 -4.15
CA PRO A 92 4.68 -7.40 -4.15
C PRO A 92 5.00 -6.74 -2.80
N PRO A 93 6.29 -6.37 -2.53
CA PRO A 93 6.69 -5.64 -1.33
C PRO A 93 5.84 -4.39 -1.11
N LEU A 94 5.34 -4.20 0.14
CA LEU A 94 4.34 -3.19 0.47
C LEU A 94 4.96 -1.83 0.74
N SER A 95 4.45 -0.82 0.06
CA SER A 95 4.63 0.58 0.44
C SER A 95 3.80 0.88 1.69
N SER A 96 4.35 1.64 2.61
CA SER A 96 3.68 1.94 3.87
C SER A 96 3.98 3.35 4.39
N ILE A 97 3.05 3.88 5.17
CA ILE A 97 3.21 5.16 5.88
C ILE A 97 3.96 4.90 7.19
N VAL A 98 5.13 5.51 7.31
CA VAL A 98 5.94 5.46 8.54
C VAL A 98 5.39 6.45 9.56
N LEU A 99 5.11 6.00 10.77
CA LEU A 99 4.64 6.82 11.88
C LEU A 99 5.77 7.11 12.87
N ASP A 100 5.70 8.26 13.55
CA ASP A 100 6.62 8.66 14.63
C ASP A 100 6.28 7.95 15.95
N VAL A 101 6.37 6.62 15.91
CA VAL A 101 6.02 5.77 17.07
C VAL A 101 7.01 5.92 18.23
N GLU A 102 8.29 6.23 17.93
CA GLU A 102 9.33 6.43 18.92
C GLU A 102 9.03 7.66 19.81
N ASN A 103 8.75 8.80 19.18
CA ASN A 103 8.33 10.00 19.90
C ASN A 103 6.97 9.81 20.60
N GLY A 104 6.05 9.05 19.95
CA GLY A 104 4.79 8.67 20.57
C GLY A 104 4.99 7.89 21.86
N GLY A 105 5.89 6.92 21.89
CA GLY A 105 6.26 6.14 23.08
C GLY A 105 6.93 7.00 24.17
N TYR A 106 7.84 7.89 23.76
CA TYR A 106 8.49 8.83 24.69
C TYR A 106 7.45 9.73 25.40
N ARG A 107 6.54 10.33 24.64
CA ARG A 107 5.46 11.17 25.19
C ARG A 107 4.49 10.39 26.08
N ALA A 108 4.22 9.14 25.75
CA ALA A 108 3.40 8.27 26.60
C ALA A 108 4.06 8.03 27.96
N ALA A 109 5.39 7.83 27.99
CA ALA A 109 6.14 7.68 29.23
C ALA A 109 6.14 8.97 30.07
N GLU A 110 6.26 10.16 29.45
CA GLU A 110 6.14 11.45 30.15
C GLU A 110 4.76 11.61 30.82
N VAL A 111 3.69 11.26 30.07
CA VAL A 111 2.32 11.32 30.62
C VAL A 111 2.15 10.33 31.76
N LEU A 112 2.67 9.12 31.63
CA LEU A 112 2.62 8.11 32.68
C LEU A 112 3.34 8.60 33.95
N GLN A 113 4.55 9.17 33.82
CA GLN A 113 5.28 9.77 34.95
C GLN A 113 4.45 10.85 35.63
N GLN A 114 3.85 11.78 34.87
CA GLN A 114 3.00 12.83 35.44
C GLN A 114 1.79 12.26 36.20
N LEU A 115 1.18 11.19 35.70
CA LEU A 115 0.06 10.53 36.36
C LEU A 115 0.48 9.83 37.66
N MET A 116 1.69 9.27 37.72
CA MET A 116 2.26 8.65 38.95
C MET A 116 2.58 9.68 40.02
N GLU A 117 3.05 10.88 39.63
CA GLU A 117 3.41 11.95 40.56
C GLU A 117 2.18 12.72 41.08
N ARG A 118 1.05 12.67 40.40
CA ARG A 118 -0.18 13.36 40.82
C ARG A 118 -1.05 12.45 41.68
N SER A 119 -1.40 12.90 42.88
CA SER A 119 -2.46 12.26 43.66
C SER A 119 -3.79 12.27 42.89
N ALA A 120 -4.51 11.17 42.92
CA ALA A 120 -5.60 10.65 42.10
C ALA A 120 -6.85 11.53 41.89
N GLN A 121 -6.78 12.83 41.73
CA GLN A 121 -7.97 13.70 41.64
C GLN A 121 -8.16 14.49 40.32
N THR A 122 -7.40 14.26 39.28
CA THR A 122 -7.56 15.02 38.03
C THR A 122 -8.01 14.10 36.91
N SER A 123 -9.28 14.21 36.49
CA SER A 123 -9.84 13.60 35.28
C SER A 123 -9.31 14.32 34.01
N GLN A 124 -8.00 14.47 33.91
CA GLN A 124 -7.38 15.08 32.72
C GLN A 124 -7.21 14.04 31.64
N ILE A 125 -7.83 14.25 30.49
CA ILE A 125 -7.64 13.42 29.31
C ILE A 125 -6.36 13.91 28.61
N PHE A 126 -5.38 13.01 28.47
CA PHE A 126 -4.20 13.26 27.68
C PHE A 126 -4.41 12.71 26.28
N ASN A 127 -4.15 13.51 25.26
CA ASN A 127 -4.24 13.12 23.88
C ASN A 127 -2.83 13.15 23.24
N ILE A 128 -2.30 11.97 22.91
CA ILE A 128 -1.02 11.84 22.23
C ILE A 128 -1.30 11.58 20.76
N VAL A 129 -0.89 12.50 19.90
CA VAL A 129 -1.04 12.39 18.46
C VAL A 129 0.30 11.94 17.87
N ILE A 130 0.29 10.78 17.21
CA ILE A 130 1.44 10.25 16.48
C ILE A 130 1.33 10.73 15.02
N GLN A 131 2.34 11.45 14.56
CA GLN A 131 2.39 12.03 13.22
C GLN A 131 3.00 11.07 12.19
N PRO A 132 2.56 11.13 10.93
CA PRO A 132 3.29 10.46 9.85
C PRO A 132 4.61 11.18 9.59
N ILE A 133 5.68 10.42 9.37
CA ILE A 133 7.02 10.95 9.06
C ILE A 133 7.25 11.00 7.54
N ARG A 134 6.98 9.87 6.87
CA ARG A 134 7.19 9.68 5.44
C ARG A 134 6.38 8.50 4.90
N ILE A 135 6.39 8.34 3.60
CA ILE A 135 5.96 7.11 2.93
C ILE A 135 7.23 6.34 2.54
N GLU A 136 7.33 5.10 3.01
CA GLU A 136 8.33 4.16 2.51
C GLU A 136 7.77 3.50 1.26
N GLN A 137 8.28 3.95 0.10
CA GLN A 137 7.80 3.48 -1.19
C GLN A 137 8.45 2.14 -1.55
N ARG A 138 7.61 1.17 -1.92
CA ARG A 138 8.00 -0.15 -2.43
C ARG A 138 7.12 -0.50 -3.64
N GLN A 139 7.19 -1.73 -4.11
CA GLN A 139 6.58 -2.15 -5.38
C GLN A 139 5.04 -2.05 -5.41
N SER A 140 4.35 -2.16 -4.28
CA SER A 140 2.87 -2.14 -4.25
C SER A 140 2.23 -0.81 -4.68
N THR A 141 3.01 0.27 -4.76
CA THR A 141 2.58 1.57 -5.30
C THR A 141 3.49 2.08 -6.43
N GLU A 142 4.52 1.31 -6.78
CA GLU A 142 5.48 1.70 -7.81
C GLU A 142 4.85 1.49 -9.19
N LYS A 143 4.13 2.49 -9.65
CA LYS A 143 3.59 2.51 -10.98
C LYS A 143 4.65 3.03 -11.93
N PHE A 144 5.20 2.14 -12.77
CA PHE A 144 5.92 2.61 -13.94
C PHE A 144 4.91 3.34 -14.84
N VAL A 145 4.93 4.68 -14.80
CA VAL A 145 4.13 5.51 -15.72
C VAL A 145 4.82 5.50 -17.08
N VAL A 146 4.91 4.32 -17.67
CA VAL A 146 5.38 4.16 -19.03
C VAL A 146 4.19 4.35 -19.95
N LYS A 147 4.11 5.52 -20.59
CA LYS A 147 3.07 5.84 -21.57
C LYS A 147 3.23 5.05 -22.88
N ASP A 148 4.41 4.49 -23.10
CA ASP A 148 4.73 3.77 -24.31
C ASP A 148 4.40 2.27 -24.14
N LYS A 149 3.43 1.81 -24.92
CA LYS A 149 2.97 0.42 -24.91
C LYS A 149 4.11 -0.59 -25.11
N TYR A 150 5.03 -0.32 -26.00
CA TYR A 150 6.14 -1.23 -26.31
C TYR A 150 7.16 -1.30 -25.18
N ILE A 151 7.40 -0.18 -24.49
CA ILE A 151 8.27 -0.17 -23.32
C ILE A 151 7.62 -0.95 -22.16
N LEU A 152 6.29 -0.84 -22.00
CA LEU A 152 5.58 -1.60 -21.00
C LEU A 152 5.70 -3.11 -21.26
N GLU A 153 5.48 -3.55 -22.51
CA GLU A 153 5.64 -4.95 -22.93
C GLU A 153 7.06 -5.48 -22.63
N VAL A 154 8.07 -4.67 -22.89
CA VAL A 154 9.47 -5.05 -22.60
C VAL A 154 9.75 -5.14 -21.10
N ILE A 155 9.23 -4.20 -20.29
CA ILE A 155 9.39 -4.23 -18.83
C ILE A 155 8.70 -5.48 -18.24
N GLU A 156 7.49 -5.79 -18.68
CA GLU A 156 6.75 -6.98 -18.23
C GLU A 156 7.51 -8.27 -18.60
N TYR A 157 8.06 -8.32 -19.79
CA TYR A 157 8.87 -9.47 -20.21
C TYR A 157 10.14 -9.63 -19.38
N ILE A 158 10.88 -8.54 -19.13
CA ILE A 158 12.05 -8.58 -18.26
C ILE A 158 11.68 -9.06 -16.85
N LYS A 159 10.56 -8.58 -16.29
CA LYS A 159 10.08 -9.02 -14.97
C LYS A 159 9.70 -10.50 -14.92
N ALA A 160 9.11 -11.02 -15.98
CA ALA A 160 8.74 -12.43 -16.07
C ALA A 160 9.92 -13.39 -16.28
N HIS A 161 11.04 -12.89 -16.82
CA HIS A 161 12.20 -13.68 -17.22
C HIS A 161 13.51 -13.18 -16.59
N PHE A 162 13.42 -12.52 -15.41
CA PHE A 162 14.61 -11.91 -14.78
C PHE A 162 15.68 -12.92 -14.36
N GLU A 163 15.31 -14.19 -14.18
CA GLU A 163 16.22 -15.29 -13.89
C GLU A 163 16.90 -15.87 -15.16
N ASP A 164 16.41 -15.51 -16.35
CA ASP A 164 16.94 -15.99 -17.63
C ASP A 164 18.11 -15.12 -18.10
N ASN A 165 18.99 -15.68 -18.94
CA ASN A 165 20.07 -14.92 -19.59
C ASN A 165 19.51 -14.07 -20.73
N LEU A 166 18.77 -13.00 -20.38
CA LEU A 166 18.18 -12.07 -21.34
C LEU A 166 19.26 -11.26 -22.06
N ASN A 167 19.12 -11.15 -23.37
CA ASN A 167 19.94 -10.24 -24.18
C ASN A 167 19.06 -9.24 -24.93
N ILE A 168 19.67 -8.16 -25.39
CA ILE A 168 18.95 -7.06 -26.06
C ILE A 168 18.19 -7.53 -27.32
N ASN A 169 18.67 -8.57 -28.00
CA ASN A 169 18.03 -9.08 -29.22
C ASN A 169 16.70 -9.77 -28.91
N ASP A 170 16.58 -10.40 -27.75
CA ASP A 170 15.34 -11.03 -27.31
C ASP A 170 14.25 -9.96 -27.14
N LEU A 171 14.62 -8.83 -26.54
CA LEU A 171 13.72 -7.68 -26.36
C LEU A 171 13.36 -7.01 -27.69
N LEU A 172 14.31 -6.90 -28.60
CA LEU A 172 14.07 -6.31 -29.93
C LEU A 172 13.20 -7.21 -30.82
N GLY A 173 13.17 -8.50 -30.57
CA GLY A 173 12.30 -9.45 -31.28
C GLY A 173 10.82 -9.29 -30.92
N MET A 174 10.51 -8.68 -29.75
CA MET A 174 9.14 -8.54 -29.25
C MET A 174 8.45 -7.25 -29.70
N VAL A 175 9.22 -6.21 -29.93
CA VAL A 175 8.67 -4.87 -30.21
C VAL A 175 9.21 -4.31 -31.52
N PRO A 176 8.40 -3.56 -32.29
CA PRO A 176 8.82 -2.96 -33.55
C PRO A 176 9.66 -1.68 -33.34
N LEU A 177 10.68 -1.77 -32.47
CA LEU A 177 11.55 -0.67 -32.13
C LEU A 177 13.01 -1.00 -32.54
N SER A 178 13.72 0.01 -33.04
CA SER A 178 15.18 -0.13 -33.23
C SER A 178 15.89 -0.10 -31.86
N ARG A 179 17.06 -0.74 -31.78
CA ARG A 179 17.88 -0.74 -30.56
C ARG A 179 18.09 0.67 -29.99
N ARG A 180 18.44 1.62 -30.84
CA ARG A 180 18.67 3.01 -30.44
C ARG A 180 17.40 3.66 -29.86
N LEU A 181 16.25 3.38 -30.44
CA LEU A 181 14.97 3.93 -29.99
C LEU A 181 14.55 3.29 -28.65
N LEU A 182 14.76 1.99 -28.48
CA LEU A 182 14.52 1.30 -27.22
C LEU A 182 15.40 1.89 -26.11
N GLU A 183 16.71 2.05 -26.33
CA GLU A 183 17.66 2.62 -25.36
C GLU A 183 17.32 4.08 -24.99
N ILE A 184 16.81 4.88 -25.94
CA ILE A 184 16.38 6.27 -25.66
C ILE A 184 15.10 6.30 -24.81
N LYS A 185 14.17 5.40 -25.05
CA LYS A 185 12.89 5.34 -24.34
C LYS A 185 12.99 4.72 -22.94
N PHE A 186 14.05 3.96 -22.68
CA PHE A 186 14.38 3.40 -21.35
C PHE A 186 15.13 4.38 -20.43
N LYS A 187 15.58 5.51 -20.93
CA LYS A 187 16.19 6.60 -20.15
C LYS A 187 15.14 7.57 -19.61
#